data_1fe6339a404e06c58789671550d0a572
#
_entry.id   1fe6339a404e06c58789671550d0a572
#
_cell.length_a   1.000
_cell.length_b   1.000
_cell.length_c   1.000
_cell.angle_alpha   90.00
_cell.angle_beta   90.00
_cell.angle_gamma   90.00
#
_symmetry.space_group_name_H-M   'P 1'
#
loop_
_entity.id
_entity.type
_entity.pdbx_description
1 polymer ?
#
loop_
_entity_poly.entity_id
_entity_poly.type
_entity_poly.pdbx_seq_one_letter_code
_entity_poly.pdbx_strand_id
1 'polypeptide(L)'
;QLSLGENYVLNVSLKESSELLDEVVVTAPKTIEKIGTVTNVSERQMNTLPTINRSITDFTKLSPYAGGSSSFAGRDGRYNNITIDGASFNNSFGLSSNNLPGGDSQPISLDAIDEITVNVSPYDVKYSNFTGASINAVTKSGTNSFSGTAYTYHKPRGFAGSSIDGEDILKAKEYNSHSYGVTFGGPIIKNKLFFFLNAEIENKETPGVTWLPNQDQNGTGDSGKRISRTWVGDMRTISDFVKTKYDYDPGQYENFNNFQSDNWKLMARIDWNIHQNHKLTVRFNSVSSEDDREVSAKSTIITSTNSNRYGLDAFSFGNSNYKMKNVVTSITGELNSRFSNNVQNKLLATYTHISDTREQKGSDFPFVDIYKDGKQYITLGTEVFTPNNQVINNVFSLV
;
A
#
# COMPACT_ATOMS: atom_id res chain seq x y z
N GLN A 1 -10.57 2.42 -27.18
CA GLN A 1 -10.14 3.80 -26.93
C GLN A 1 -8.68 3.91 -27.36
N LEU A 2 -8.39 4.86 -28.24
CA LEU A 2 -7.02 5.17 -28.65
C LEU A 2 -6.47 6.23 -27.70
N SER A 3 -5.33 5.95 -27.07
CA SER A 3 -4.63 6.94 -26.23
C SER A 3 -3.78 7.85 -27.12
N LEU A 4 -3.77 9.15 -26.83
CA LEU A 4 -2.98 10.12 -27.58
C LEU A 4 -1.49 9.89 -27.30
N GLY A 5 -0.67 9.73 -28.38
CA GLY A 5 0.77 9.56 -28.27
C GLY A 5 1.29 8.12 -28.35
N GLU A 6 0.44 7.13 -28.56
CA GLU A 6 0.86 5.74 -28.79
C GLU A 6 0.86 5.38 -30.28
N ASN A 7 1.87 4.65 -30.70
CA ASN A 7 1.91 4.07 -32.04
C ASN A 7 1.12 2.77 -32.05
N TYR A 8 -0.03 2.75 -32.71
CA TYR A 8 -0.82 1.55 -32.90
C TYR A 8 -0.42 0.86 -34.20
N VAL A 9 -0.02 -0.39 -34.10
CA VAL A 9 0.13 -1.26 -35.28
C VAL A 9 -1.16 -2.06 -35.42
N LEU A 10 -2.01 -1.64 -36.35
CA LEU A 10 -3.28 -2.32 -36.66
C LEU A 10 -3.05 -3.30 -37.78
N ASN A 11 -2.92 -4.58 -37.47
CA ASN A 11 -2.93 -5.66 -38.47
C ASN A 11 -4.37 -6.08 -38.73
N VAL A 12 -4.96 -5.54 -39.80
CA VAL A 12 -6.32 -5.88 -40.22
C VAL A 12 -6.26 -6.91 -41.32
N SER A 13 -6.78 -8.09 -41.09
CA SER A 13 -7.08 -9.09 -42.14
C SER A 13 -8.53 -8.91 -42.55
N LEU A 14 -8.76 -8.31 -43.71
CA LEU A 14 -10.10 -8.17 -44.26
C LEU A 14 -10.49 -9.52 -44.91
N LYS A 15 -11.59 -10.10 -44.42
CA LYS A 15 -12.30 -11.18 -45.14
C LYS A 15 -13.44 -10.53 -45.91
N GLU A 16 -13.55 -10.81 -47.19
CA GLU A 16 -14.74 -10.47 -47.97
C GLU A 16 -15.95 -11.17 -47.31
N SER A 17 -16.89 -10.38 -46.81
CA SER A 17 -18.21 -10.83 -46.38
C SER A 17 -19.23 -10.18 -47.29
N SER A 18 -20.02 -11.01 -47.99
CA SER A 18 -21.12 -10.56 -48.82
C SER A 18 -22.44 -10.39 -48.06
N GLU A 19 -22.38 -10.29 -46.73
CA GLU A 19 -23.56 -9.95 -45.92
C GLU A 19 -23.76 -8.45 -45.91
N LEU A 20 -24.93 -8.01 -46.38
CA LEU A 20 -25.43 -6.65 -46.19
C LEU A 20 -25.53 -6.38 -44.69
N LEU A 21 -24.54 -5.67 -44.18
CA LEU A 21 -24.60 -5.17 -42.82
C LEU A 21 -25.63 -4.05 -42.77
N ASP A 22 -26.68 -4.22 -41.95
CA ASP A 22 -27.44 -3.08 -41.47
C ASP A 22 -26.48 -2.04 -40.91
N GLU A 23 -26.70 -0.78 -41.28
CA GLU A 23 -25.85 0.33 -40.86
C GLU A 23 -25.69 0.35 -39.35
N VAL A 24 -24.60 -0.17 -38.86
CA VAL A 24 -24.20 -0.01 -37.44
C VAL A 24 -23.75 1.41 -37.31
N VAL A 25 -24.67 2.30 -36.96
CA VAL A 25 -24.31 3.64 -36.48
C VAL A 25 -23.55 3.45 -35.15
N VAL A 26 -22.25 3.34 -35.25
CA VAL A 26 -21.38 3.48 -34.06
C VAL A 26 -21.48 4.94 -33.65
N THR A 27 -22.49 5.29 -32.87
CA THR A 27 -22.43 6.49 -32.07
C THR A 27 -21.33 6.26 -31.02
N ALA A 28 -20.12 6.67 -31.35
CA ALA A 28 -19.12 6.87 -30.32
C ALA A 28 -19.80 7.71 -29.21
N PRO A 29 -19.83 7.28 -27.96
CA PRO A 29 -20.34 8.11 -26.91
C PRO A 29 -19.56 9.41 -27.03
N LYS A 30 -20.29 10.54 -27.17
CA LYS A 30 -19.70 11.86 -27.23
C LYS A 30 -18.70 11.90 -26.07
N THR A 31 -17.43 11.88 -26.39
CA THR A 31 -16.38 11.96 -25.38
C THR A 31 -16.71 13.27 -24.67
N ILE A 32 -17.23 13.17 -23.45
CA ILE A 32 -17.29 14.33 -22.57
C ILE A 32 -15.86 14.82 -22.58
N GLU A 33 -15.63 15.98 -23.16
CA GLU A 33 -14.32 16.61 -23.17
C GLU A 33 -13.85 16.51 -21.72
N LYS A 34 -12.74 15.80 -21.48
CA LYS A 34 -12.19 15.66 -20.15
C LYS A 34 -11.70 17.04 -19.76
N ILE A 35 -12.61 17.86 -19.21
CA ILE A 35 -12.31 19.20 -18.73
C ILE A 35 -11.57 19.01 -17.41
N GLY A 36 -10.29 19.33 -17.39
CA GLY A 36 -9.43 19.17 -16.23
C GLY A 36 -8.10 18.48 -16.54
N THR A 37 -7.24 18.46 -15.56
CA THR A 37 -5.91 17.83 -15.64
C THR A 37 -6.02 16.36 -15.29
N VAL A 38 -6.20 15.51 -16.30
CA VAL A 38 -6.36 14.07 -16.17
C VAL A 38 -5.16 13.36 -16.74
N THR A 39 -4.56 12.48 -15.95
CA THR A 39 -3.54 11.52 -16.40
C THR A 39 -4.11 10.12 -16.33
N ASN A 40 -4.18 9.42 -17.45
CA ASN A 40 -4.59 8.01 -17.51
C ASN A 40 -3.37 7.13 -17.76
N VAL A 41 -3.30 6.03 -17.04
CA VAL A 41 -2.28 5.00 -17.20
C VAL A 41 -3.00 3.70 -17.51
N SER A 42 -2.86 3.21 -18.74
CA SER A 42 -3.47 1.98 -19.23
C SER A 42 -2.73 0.73 -18.73
N GLU A 43 -3.37 -0.44 -18.79
CA GLU A 43 -2.74 -1.73 -18.50
C GLU A 43 -1.45 -1.91 -19.30
N ARG A 44 -1.45 -1.57 -20.59
CA ARG A 44 -0.26 -1.66 -21.43
C ARG A 44 0.91 -0.83 -20.90
N GLN A 45 0.65 0.40 -20.49
CA GLN A 45 1.68 1.26 -19.89
C GLN A 45 2.17 0.69 -18.55
N MET A 46 1.26 0.17 -17.72
CA MET A 46 1.63 -0.48 -16.46
C MET A 46 2.54 -1.70 -16.67
N ASN A 47 2.32 -2.46 -17.74
CA ASN A 47 3.10 -3.64 -18.07
C ASN A 47 4.45 -3.34 -18.75
N THR A 48 4.60 -2.16 -19.37
CA THR A 48 5.82 -1.78 -20.12
C THR A 48 6.74 -0.86 -19.34
N LEU A 49 6.22 -0.08 -18.41
CA LEU A 49 7.03 0.86 -17.63
C LEU A 49 7.70 0.14 -16.46
N PRO A 50 9.01 0.38 -16.25
CA PRO A 50 9.70 -0.20 -15.11
C PRO A 50 9.18 0.38 -13.80
N THR A 51 8.93 -0.49 -12.83
CA THR A 51 8.52 -0.12 -11.48
C THR A 51 9.47 -0.73 -10.45
N ILE A 52 9.69 -0.03 -9.35
CA ILE A 52 10.54 -0.52 -8.26
C ILE A 52 9.73 -1.32 -7.26
N ASN A 53 8.52 -0.85 -6.93
CA ASN A 53 7.69 -1.41 -5.86
C ASN A 53 6.37 -2.00 -6.37
N ARG A 54 6.11 -1.99 -7.68
CA ARG A 54 4.82 -2.43 -8.28
C ARG A 54 3.62 -1.78 -7.58
N SER A 55 3.70 -0.49 -7.38
CA SER A 55 2.78 0.30 -6.58
C SER A 55 1.94 1.21 -7.47
N ILE A 56 0.68 1.45 -7.10
CA ILE A 56 -0.15 2.49 -7.73
C ILE A 56 0.60 3.81 -7.74
N THR A 57 1.34 4.13 -6.68
CA THR A 57 2.10 5.37 -6.56
C THR A 57 3.25 5.49 -7.57
N ASP A 58 3.79 4.38 -8.07
CA ASP A 58 4.82 4.43 -9.13
C ASP A 58 4.23 4.99 -10.43
N PHE A 59 2.98 4.68 -10.73
CA PHE A 59 2.28 5.15 -11.93
C PHE A 59 1.64 6.54 -11.75
N THR A 60 1.23 6.89 -10.55
CA THR A 60 0.70 8.24 -10.31
C THR A 60 1.77 9.32 -10.46
N LYS A 61 3.06 8.96 -10.35
CA LYS A 61 4.20 9.84 -10.63
C LYS A 61 4.32 10.25 -12.10
N LEU A 62 3.64 9.56 -13.01
CA LEU A 62 3.56 9.96 -14.42
C LEU A 62 2.73 11.22 -14.64
N SER A 63 1.93 11.62 -13.66
CA SER A 63 1.23 12.89 -13.71
C SER A 63 2.24 14.05 -13.62
N PRO A 64 2.17 15.04 -14.51
CA PRO A 64 3.06 16.22 -14.46
C PRO A 64 2.87 17.08 -13.20
N TYR A 65 1.81 16.84 -12.44
CA TYR A 65 1.51 17.54 -11.17
C TYR A 65 1.98 16.74 -9.95
N ALA A 66 2.54 15.54 -10.14
CA ALA A 66 3.04 14.72 -9.05
C ALA A 66 4.36 15.28 -8.50
N GLY A 67 4.45 15.37 -7.18
CA GLY A 67 5.65 15.74 -6.44
C GLY A 67 6.16 14.59 -5.56
N GLY A 68 7.16 14.87 -4.73
CA GLY A 68 7.66 13.90 -3.75
C GLY A 68 6.58 13.49 -2.74
N SER A 69 6.74 12.29 -2.12
CA SER A 69 5.85 11.79 -1.07
C SER A 69 4.37 11.75 -1.45
N SER A 70 4.07 11.37 -2.70
CA SER A 70 2.71 11.29 -3.25
C SER A 70 1.92 12.61 -3.19
N SER A 71 2.62 13.75 -3.16
CA SER A 71 2.00 15.07 -3.25
C SER A 71 1.53 15.38 -4.68
N PHE A 72 0.47 16.19 -4.81
CA PHE A 72 -0.01 16.67 -6.11
C PHE A 72 -0.29 18.15 -6.05
N ALA A 73 0.17 18.90 -7.06
CA ALA A 73 0.00 20.34 -7.17
C ALA A 73 0.40 21.10 -5.88
N GLY A 74 1.47 20.65 -5.20
CA GLY A 74 1.96 21.22 -3.96
C GLY A 74 1.16 20.85 -2.70
N ARG A 75 0.14 19.98 -2.80
CA ARG A 75 -0.63 19.46 -1.66
C ARG A 75 -0.04 18.15 -1.15
N ASP A 76 -0.01 18.00 0.18
CA ASP A 76 0.44 16.77 0.83
C ASP A 76 -0.41 15.56 0.39
N GLY A 77 0.23 14.40 0.24
CA GLY A 77 -0.42 13.15 -0.19
C GLY A 77 -1.62 12.72 0.67
N ARG A 78 -1.68 13.15 1.93
CA ARG A 78 -2.82 12.89 2.83
C ARG A 78 -4.14 13.50 2.37
N TYR A 79 -4.08 14.46 1.47
CA TYR A 79 -5.26 15.11 0.91
C TYR A 79 -5.70 14.53 -0.44
N ASN A 80 -5.12 13.42 -0.86
CA ASN A 80 -5.58 12.69 -2.02
C ASN A 80 -6.79 11.83 -1.68
N ASN A 81 -7.68 11.64 -2.63
CA ASN A 81 -8.74 10.63 -2.57
C ASN A 81 -8.36 9.45 -3.45
N ILE A 82 -8.24 8.28 -2.86
CA ILE A 82 -7.92 7.04 -3.57
C ILE A 82 -9.18 6.18 -3.59
N THR A 83 -9.61 5.85 -4.81
CA THR A 83 -10.78 5.03 -5.03
C THR A 83 -10.42 3.80 -5.88
N ILE A 84 -11.08 2.69 -5.60
CA ILE A 84 -11.02 1.49 -6.43
C ILE A 84 -12.45 1.22 -6.90
N ASP A 85 -12.68 1.33 -8.22
CA ASP A 85 -14.01 1.23 -8.82
C ASP A 85 -15.07 2.12 -8.14
N GLY A 86 -14.66 3.28 -7.65
CA GLY A 86 -15.52 4.24 -6.96
C GLY A 86 -15.68 4.01 -5.45
N ALA A 87 -15.22 2.90 -4.89
CA ALA A 87 -15.13 2.72 -3.44
C ALA A 87 -13.94 3.51 -2.89
N SER A 88 -14.17 4.30 -1.83
CA SER A 88 -13.09 5.06 -1.16
C SER A 88 -12.21 4.12 -0.34
N PHE A 89 -10.90 4.26 -0.54
CA PHE A 89 -9.85 3.52 0.16
C PHE A 89 -8.92 4.43 0.97
N ASN A 90 -9.40 5.58 1.36
CA ASN A 90 -8.63 6.53 2.14
C ASN A 90 -8.55 6.11 3.60
N ASN A 91 -7.35 6.13 4.14
CA ASN A 91 -7.12 5.99 5.58
C ASN A 91 -7.07 7.38 6.23
N SER A 92 -8.23 8.02 6.39
CA SER A 92 -8.35 9.40 6.89
C SER A 92 -7.98 9.55 8.37
N PHE A 93 -8.06 8.46 9.16
CA PHE A 93 -7.80 8.42 10.60
C PHE A 93 -6.85 7.29 11.00
N GLY A 94 -6.09 6.73 10.06
CA GLY A 94 -5.24 5.60 10.33
C GLY A 94 -4.06 5.90 11.24
N LEU A 95 -3.55 4.88 11.88
CA LEU A 95 -2.33 4.92 12.70
C LEU A 95 -1.05 4.98 11.84
N SER A 96 -1.18 4.75 10.55
CA SER A 96 -0.10 4.83 9.57
C SER A 96 0.09 6.25 9.05
N SER A 97 1.32 6.61 8.73
CA SER A 97 1.66 7.86 8.01
C SER A 97 1.30 7.80 6.52
N ASN A 98 0.87 6.64 6.03
CA ASN A 98 0.49 6.44 4.63
C ASN A 98 -1.04 6.56 4.48
N ASN A 99 -1.50 7.30 3.49
CA ASN A 99 -2.93 7.45 3.19
C ASN A 99 -3.56 6.19 2.59
N LEU A 100 -2.74 5.30 2.03
CA LEU A 100 -3.21 4.03 1.55
C LEU A 100 -3.45 3.12 2.76
N PRO A 101 -4.64 2.57 2.93
CA PRO A 101 -4.84 1.52 3.90
C PRO A 101 -4.01 0.29 3.50
N GLY A 102 -3.60 -0.48 4.50
CA GLY A 102 -2.75 -1.64 4.29
C GLY A 102 -1.28 -1.42 4.64
N GLY A 103 -0.95 -0.34 5.36
CA GLY A 103 0.41 -0.08 5.84
C GLY A 103 1.40 0.14 4.70
N ASP A 104 2.42 -0.70 4.59
CA ASP A 104 3.38 -0.69 3.47
C ASP A 104 2.92 -1.53 2.28
N SER A 105 1.76 -2.18 2.38
CA SER A 105 1.12 -2.91 1.29
C SER A 105 0.28 -2.00 0.40
N GLN A 106 0.09 -2.40 -0.85
CA GLN A 106 -0.84 -1.74 -1.75
C GLN A 106 -2.27 -2.25 -1.50
N PRO A 107 -3.31 -1.40 -1.63
CA PRO A 107 -4.69 -1.79 -1.35
C PRO A 107 -5.27 -2.78 -2.38
N ILE A 108 -4.59 -3.01 -3.47
CA ILE A 108 -4.96 -3.95 -4.53
C ILE A 108 -3.70 -4.40 -5.26
N SER A 109 -3.71 -5.63 -5.80
CA SER A 109 -2.66 -6.08 -6.72
C SER A 109 -2.68 -5.27 -8.02
N LEU A 110 -1.49 -4.90 -8.50
CA LEU A 110 -1.36 -4.21 -9.79
C LEU A 110 -1.92 -5.04 -10.95
N ASP A 111 -1.78 -6.36 -10.88
CA ASP A 111 -2.26 -7.28 -11.93
C ASP A 111 -3.79 -7.39 -11.99
N ALA A 112 -4.49 -6.88 -10.97
CA ALA A 112 -5.95 -6.76 -10.96
C ALA A 112 -6.46 -5.45 -11.57
N ILE A 113 -5.56 -4.50 -11.90
CA ILE A 113 -5.92 -3.16 -12.40
C ILE A 113 -5.88 -3.13 -13.92
N ASP A 114 -6.90 -2.55 -14.51
CA ASP A 114 -7.03 -2.28 -15.96
C ASP A 114 -6.55 -0.86 -16.30
N GLU A 115 -6.94 0.13 -15.50
CA GLU A 115 -6.59 1.54 -15.71
C GLU A 115 -6.42 2.28 -14.39
N ILE A 116 -5.46 3.20 -14.35
CA ILE A 116 -5.29 4.17 -13.25
C ILE A 116 -5.54 5.56 -13.81
N THR A 117 -6.46 6.29 -13.21
CA THR A 117 -6.78 7.68 -13.56
C THR A 117 -6.39 8.61 -12.42
N VAL A 118 -5.60 9.64 -12.70
CA VAL A 118 -5.23 10.70 -11.76
C VAL A 118 -5.85 12.00 -12.20
N ASN A 119 -6.73 12.57 -11.38
CA ASN A 119 -7.39 13.85 -11.61
C ASN A 119 -6.93 14.87 -10.55
N VAL A 120 -6.32 15.97 -10.97
CA VAL A 120 -5.86 17.01 -10.05
C VAL A 120 -6.89 18.12 -9.87
N SER A 121 -7.65 18.43 -10.91
CA SER A 121 -8.67 19.50 -10.87
C SER A 121 -9.89 19.12 -11.71
N PRO A 122 -10.66 18.09 -11.28
CA PRO A 122 -11.88 17.72 -12.00
C PRO A 122 -12.99 18.74 -11.74
N TYR A 123 -13.79 19.02 -12.77
CA TYR A 123 -15.00 19.84 -12.66
C TYR A 123 -16.27 19.02 -12.43
N ASP A 124 -16.18 17.70 -12.45
CA ASP A 124 -17.33 16.83 -12.24
C ASP A 124 -17.59 16.64 -10.74
N VAL A 125 -18.84 16.84 -10.33
CA VAL A 125 -19.31 16.71 -8.94
C VAL A 125 -19.16 15.32 -8.34
N LYS A 126 -18.92 14.30 -9.17
CA LYS A 126 -18.62 12.93 -8.72
C LYS A 126 -17.29 12.83 -7.96
N TYR A 127 -16.37 13.75 -8.23
CA TYR A 127 -15.07 13.78 -7.58
C TYR A 127 -15.15 14.64 -6.35
N SER A 128 -15.07 14.03 -5.20
CA SER A 128 -15.15 14.70 -3.90
C SER A 128 -14.07 14.20 -2.93
N ASN A 129 -14.02 14.77 -1.75
CA ASN A 129 -13.21 14.32 -0.63
C ASN A 129 -11.69 14.41 -0.85
N PHE A 130 -11.21 15.41 -1.61
CA PHE A 130 -9.78 15.67 -1.77
C PHE A 130 -9.51 17.17 -2.02
N THR A 131 -8.27 17.59 -1.74
CA THR A 131 -7.72 18.89 -2.11
C THR A 131 -6.37 18.76 -2.84
N GLY A 132 -5.85 17.54 -2.95
CA GLY A 132 -4.70 17.12 -3.74
C GLY A 132 -5.13 16.55 -5.09
N ALA A 133 -5.15 15.22 -5.21
CA ALA A 133 -5.61 14.52 -6.40
C ALA A 133 -6.66 13.47 -6.08
N SER A 134 -7.55 13.20 -7.05
CA SER A 134 -8.39 12.01 -7.07
C SER A 134 -7.69 10.93 -7.90
N ILE A 135 -7.33 9.84 -7.27
CA ILE A 135 -6.68 8.68 -7.89
C ILE A 135 -7.71 7.55 -7.94
N ASN A 136 -8.10 7.13 -9.13
CA ASN A 136 -9.05 6.05 -9.30
C ASN A 136 -8.40 4.88 -10.04
N ALA A 137 -8.42 3.69 -9.43
CA ALA A 137 -8.06 2.44 -10.08
C ALA A 137 -9.32 1.73 -10.54
N VAL A 138 -9.34 1.31 -11.80
CA VAL A 138 -10.40 0.49 -12.39
C VAL A 138 -9.92 -0.94 -12.44
N THR A 139 -10.70 -1.88 -11.93
CA THR A 139 -10.33 -3.30 -11.91
C THR A 139 -10.66 -4.01 -13.20
N LYS A 140 -9.86 -5.03 -13.54
CA LYS A 140 -10.12 -5.94 -14.67
C LYS A 140 -11.46 -6.65 -14.51
N SER A 141 -12.04 -7.05 -15.63
CA SER A 141 -13.29 -7.81 -15.69
C SER A 141 -13.12 -9.10 -16.49
N GLY A 142 -14.00 -10.06 -16.26
CA GLY A 142 -14.08 -11.25 -17.09
C GLY A 142 -14.59 -10.94 -18.50
N THR A 143 -14.22 -11.77 -19.46
CA THR A 143 -14.62 -11.68 -20.88
C THR A 143 -15.30 -12.97 -21.32
N ASN A 144 -15.67 -13.07 -22.61
CA ASN A 144 -16.24 -14.31 -23.18
C ASN A 144 -15.21 -15.45 -23.33
N SER A 145 -13.94 -15.17 -23.09
CA SER A 145 -12.86 -16.15 -23.10
C SER A 145 -12.27 -16.28 -21.70
N PHE A 146 -11.96 -17.49 -21.29
CA PHE A 146 -11.19 -17.70 -20.07
C PHE A 146 -9.77 -17.18 -20.27
N SER A 147 -9.31 -16.40 -19.31
CA SER A 147 -7.94 -15.89 -19.26
C SER A 147 -7.44 -15.93 -17.82
N GLY A 148 -6.16 -16.15 -17.66
CA GLY A 148 -5.54 -16.16 -16.35
C GLY A 148 -4.04 -15.98 -16.45
N THR A 149 -3.45 -15.47 -15.39
CA THR A 149 -2.01 -15.31 -15.24
C THR A 149 -1.58 -15.87 -13.89
N ALA A 150 -0.41 -16.48 -13.85
CA ALA A 150 0.29 -16.79 -12.63
C ALA A 150 1.66 -16.11 -12.71
N TYR A 151 2.04 -15.42 -11.66
CA TYR A 151 3.27 -14.65 -11.65
C TYR A 151 3.98 -14.76 -10.32
N THR A 152 5.29 -14.57 -10.38
CA THR A 152 6.14 -14.43 -9.21
C THR A 152 7.15 -13.33 -9.44
N TYR A 153 7.38 -12.53 -8.41
CA TYR A 153 8.41 -11.48 -8.42
C TYR A 153 9.35 -11.71 -7.25
N HIS A 154 10.63 -11.75 -7.56
CA HIS A 154 11.68 -11.87 -6.58
C HIS A 154 12.61 -10.68 -6.69
N LYS A 155 12.84 -10.01 -5.58
CA LYS A 155 13.84 -8.97 -5.43
C LYS A 155 14.85 -9.42 -4.38
N PRO A 156 15.81 -10.28 -4.75
CA PRO A 156 16.80 -10.76 -3.82
C PRO A 156 17.78 -9.66 -3.47
N ARG A 157 18.29 -9.73 -2.25
CA ARG A 157 19.30 -8.82 -1.69
C ARG A 157 20.46 -8.51 -2.64
N GLY A 158 20.97 -9.52 -3.34
CA GLY A 158 22.14 -9.39 -4.24
C GLY A 158 21.88 -8.58 -5.51
N PHE A 159 20.62 -8.22 -5.83
CA PHE A 159 20.28 -7.40 -7.01
C PHE A 159 20.27 -5.90 -6.70
N ALA A 160 20.33 -5.51 -5.43
CA ALA A 160 20.52 -4.12 -5.05
C ALA A 160 22.01 -3.80 -5.15
N GLY A 161 22.40 -2.95 -6.11
CA GLY A 161 23.77 -2.46 -6.22
C GLY A 161 24.16 -1.66 -4.96
N SER A 162 25.34 -1.89 -4.42
CA SER A 162 25.89 -1.19 -3.27
C SER A 162 26.98 -0.19 -3.63
N SER A 163 27.48 -0.23 -4.86
CA SER A 163 28.57 0.61 -5.32
C SER A 163 28.22 1.38 -6.59
N ILE A 164 28.74 2.59 -6.70
CA ILE A 164 28.70 3.42 -7.91
C ILE A 164 30.15 3.77 -8.24
N ASP A 165 30.57 3.49 -9.48
CA ASP A 165 31.93 3.77 -9.99
C ASP A 165 33.05 3.14 -9.14
N GLY A 166 32.76 1.94 -8.57
CA GLY A 166 33.71 1.19 -7.75
C GLY A 166 33.81 1.62 -6.29
N GLU A 167 33.10 2.68 -5.89
CA GLU A 167 33.01 3.11 -4.50
C GLU A 167 31.72 2.61 -3.85
N ASP A 168 31.81 2.03 -2.66
CA ASP A 168 30.66 1.64 -1.83
C ASP A 168 29.96 2.88 -1.28
N ILE A 169 28.97 3.39 -2.02
CA ILE A 169 28.21 4.60 -1.64
C ILE A 169 27.04 4.27 -0.71
N LEU A 170 26.50 3.07 -0.81
CA LEU A 170 25.40 2.62 0.01
C LEU A 170 25.77 1.25 0.58
N LYS A 171 25.83 1.15 1.91
CA LYS A 171 25.54 -0.16 2.53
C LYS A 171 24.09 -0.46 2.16
N ALA A 172 23.90 -1.23 1.07
CA ALA A 172 22.58 -1.59 0.59
C ALA A 172 21.80 -2.14 1.78
N LYS A 173 20.67 -1.52 2.10
CA LYS A 173 19.73 -2.12 3.05
C LYS A 173 19.40 -3.48 2.47
N GLU A 174 19.70 -4.52 3.22
CA GLU A 174 19.38 -5.88 2.87
C GLU A 174 17.87 -5.99 2.72
N TYR A 175 17.40 -5.99 1.50
CA TYR A 175 15.98 -6.03 1.19
C TYR A 175 15.72 -7.28 0.38
N ASN A 176 14.88 -8.15 0.90
CA ASN A 176 14.42 -9.33 0.21
C ASN A 176 12.91 -9.25 0.07
N SER A 177 12.38 -9.41 -1.13
CA SER A 177 10.94 -9.41 -1.36
C SER A 177 10.55 -10.52 -2.33
N HIS A 178 9.48 -11.22 -1.97
CA HIS A 178 8.88 -12.27 -2.75
C HIS A 178 7.39 -12.02 -2.87
N SER A 179 6.89 -11.99 -4.10
CA SER A 179 5.45 -11.90 -4.37
C SER A 179 5.02 -13.05 -5.26
N TYR A 180 3.88 -13.63 -4.96
CA TYR A 180 3.23 -14.68 -5.72
C TYR A 180 1.80 -14.28 -5.96
N GLY A 181 1.34 -14.37 -7.20
CA GLY A 181 -0.02 -14.00 -7.51
C GLY A 181 -0.61 -14.79 -8.64
N VAL A 182 -1.93 -14.83 -8.67
CA VAL A 182 -2.72 -15.45 -9.72
C VAL A 182 -3.90 -14.54 -10.08
N THR A 183 -4.23 -14.50 -11.36
CA THR A 183 -5.49 -13.94 -11.83
C THR A 183 -6.23 -14.98 -12.65
N PHE A 184 -7.56 -14.97 -12.59
CA PHE A 184 -8.37 -15.84 -13.41
C PHE A 184 -9.73 -15.20 -13.68
N GLY A 185 -10.15 -15.17 -14.94
CA GLY A 185 -11.42 -14.58 -15.34
C GLY A 185 -12.00 -15.25 -16.56
N GLY A 186 -13.31 -15.07 -16.74
CA GLY A 186 -14.02 -15.65 -17.89
C GLY A 186 -15.53 -15.61 -17.75
N PRO A 187 -16.26 -16.27 -18.66
CA PRO A 187 -17.71 -16.31 -18.63
C PRO A 187 -18.20 -17.45 -17.72
N ILE A 188 -19.12 -17.14 -16.80
CA ILE A 188 -20.00 -18.15 -16.19
C ILE A 188 -21.10 -18.48 -17.19
N ILE A 189 -21.67 -17.45 -17.82
CA ILE A 189 -22.63 -17.55 -18.92
C ILE A 189 -22.16 -16.61 -20.01
N LYS A 190 -21.85 -17.15 -21.20
CA LYS A 190 -21.39 -16.36 -22.36
C LYS A 190 -22.34 -15.18 -22.63
N ASN A 191 -21.74 -14.01 -22.88
CA ASN A 191 -22.41 -12.73 -23.14
C ASN A 191 -23.27 -12.18 -21.99
N LYS A 192 -23.40 -12.90 -20.87
CA LYS A 192 -24.34 -12.55 -19.82
C LYS A 192 -23.72 -12.40 -18.44
N LEU A 193 -22.92 -13.35 -18.00
CA LEU A 193 -22.39 -13.38 -16.63
C LEU A 193 -20.91 -13.72 -16.67
N PHE A 194 -20.10 -12.84 -16.10
CA PHE A 194 -18.66 -12.94 -16.10
C PHE A 194 -18.14 -12.85 -14.67
N PHE A 195 -16.96 -13.42 -14.45
CA PHE A 195 -16.24 -13.30 -13.21
C PHE A 195 -14.76 -12.94 -13.45
N PHE A 196 -14.13 -12.34 -12.46
CA PHE A 196 -12.70 -12.13 -12.40
C PHE A 196 -12.24 -12.27 -10.94
N LEU A 197 -11.15 -13.00 -10.75
CA LEU A 197 -10.52 -13.26 -9.44
C LEU A 197 -9.05 -12.88 -9.50
N ASN A 198 -8.54 -12.32 -8.41
CA ASN A 198 -7.12 -12.10 -8.18
C ASN A 198 -6.79 -12.46 -6.74
N ALA A 199 -5.66 -13.15 -6.55
CA ALA A 199 -5.07 -13.38 -5.24
C ALA A 199 -3.56 -13.15 -5.32
N GLU A 200 -3.01 -12.45 -4.32
CA GLU A 200 -1.59 -12.15 -4.22
C GLU A 200 -1.13 -12.28 -2.77
N ILE A 201 0.05 -12.87 -2.57
CA ILE A 201 0.76 -12.93 -1.29
C ILE A 201 2.12 -12.28 -1.51
N GLU A 202 2.53 -11.42 -0.59
CA GLU A 202 3.83 -10.75 -0.63
C GLU A 202 4.49 -10.82 0.74
N ASN A 203 5.77 -11.23 0.77
CA ASN A 203 6.61 -11.26 1.95
C ASN A 203 7.84 -10.38 1.69
N LYS A 204 8.14 -9.48 2.63
CA LYS A 204 9.30 -8.60 2.58
C LYS A 204 10.13 -8.73 3.85
N GLU A 205 11.43 -8.79 3.67
CA GLU A 205 12.39 -8.68 4.76
C GLU A 205 13.23 -7.42 4.58
N THR A 206 13.33 -6.64 5.63
CA THR A 206 14.20 -5.46 5.68
C THR A 206 15.11 -5.57 6.90
N PRO A 207 16.31 -4.94 6.87
CA PRO A 207 17.11 -4.88 8.08
C PRO A 207 16.26 -4.31 9.21
N GLY A 208 16.24 -5.02 10.33
CA GLY A 208 15.62 -4.54 11.56
C GLY A 208 16.39 -3.37 12.15
N VAL A 209 16.67 -3.44 13.44
CA VAL A 209 17.52 -2.43 14.10
C VAL A 209 18.94 -2.50 13.56
N THR A 210 19.40 -1.42 12.95
CA THR A 210 20.72 -1.33 12.31
C THR A 210 21.79 -0.71 13.19
N TRP A 211 21.40 -0.15 14.34
CA TRP A 211 22.31 0.32 15.37
C TRP A 211 22.77 -0.85 16.25
N LEU A 212 23.97 -0.74 16.79
CA LEU A 212 24.57 -1.70 17.72
C LEU A 212 24.83 -1.02 19.07
N PRO A 213 24.67 -1.73 20.20
CA PRO A 213 25.13 -1.23 21.48
C PRO A 213 26.66 -1.19 21.53
N ASN A 214 27.22 -0.33 22.35
CA ASN A 214 28.67 -0.21 22.51
C ASN A 214 29.23 -1.41 23.25
N GLN A 215 30.30 -1.98 22.73
CA GLN A 215 31.04 -3.06 23.41
C GLN A 215 32.06 -2.52 24.46
N ASP A 216 32.40 -1.23 24.37
CA ASP A 216 33.28 -0.56 25.31
C ASP A 216 32.45 0.23 26.33
N GLN A 217 32.71 -0.01 27.65
CA GLN A 217 32.03 0.66 28.75
C GLN A 217 32.22 2.18 28.74
N ASN A 218 33.36 2.65 28.29
CA ASN A 218 33.71 4.07 28.23
C ASN A 218 33.49 4.67 26.82
N GLY A 219 32.92 3.90 25.91
CA GLY A 219 32.71 4.32 24.52
C GLY A 219 31.64 5.41 24.40
N THR A 220 31.92 6.42 23.59
CA THR A 220 31.00 7.55 23.35
C THR A 220 30.00 7.25 22.22
N GLY A 221 30.14 6.10 21.56
CA GLY A 221 29.40 5.74 20.34
C GLY A 221 30.02 6.33 19.08
N ASP A 222 29.53 5.85 17.93
CA ASP A 222 30.02 6.23 16.59
C ASP A 222 28.84 6.23 15.62
N SER A 223 28.41 7.40 15.17
CA SER A 223 27.29 7.52 14.23
C SER A 223 27.62 6.98 12.83
N GLY A 224 28.87 7.06 12.40
CA GLY A 224 29.32 6.54 11.11
C GLY A 224 29.25 5.01 11.05
N LYS A 225 29.56 4.35 12.14
CA LYS A 225 29.47 2.90 12.31
C LYS A 225 28.12 2.44 12.88
N ARG A 226 27.21 3.36 13.20
CA ARG A 226 25.92 3.09 13.87
C ARG A 226 26.10 2.37 15.21
N ILE A 227 27.06 2.81 16.01
CA ILE A 227 27.29 2.31 17.37
C ILE A 227 26.72 3.35 18.34
N SER A 228 25.80 2.91 19.21
CA SER A 228 25.26 3.74 20.29
C SER A 228 26.32 3.96 21.40
N ARG A 229 26.17 5.01 22.17
CA ARG A 229 26.93 5.14 23.45
C ARG A 229 26.44 4.17 24.51
N THR A 230 25.29 3.51 24.31
CA THR A 230 24.72 2.57 25.27
C THR A 230 25.60 1.33 25.37
N TRP A 231 26.17 1.09 26.54
CA TRP A 231 27.05 -0.06 26.77
C TRP A 231 26.24 -1.37 26.86
N VAL A 232 26.71 -2.40 26.17
CA VAL A 232 26.08 -3.73 26.17
C VAL A 232 26.00 -4.36 27.56
N GLY A 233 26.97 -4.07 28.44
CA GLY A 233 26.95 -4.55 29.82
C GLY A 233 25.82 -3.96 30.65
N ASP A 234 25.45 -2.69 30.44
CA ASP A 234 24.28 -2.08 31.09
C ASP A 234 22.98 -2.74 30.56
N MET A 235 22.91 -3.00 29.26
CA MET A 235 21.77 -3.72 28.66
C MET A 235 21.62 -5.11 29.29
N ARG A 236 22.71 -5.86 29.42
CA ARG A 236 22.71 -7.19 30.03
C ARG A 236 22.23 -7.13 31.47
N THR A 237 22.80 -6.21 32.27
CA THR A 237 22.47 -6.04 33.70
C THR A 237 20.98 -5.75 33.88
N ILE A 238 20.42 -4.87 33.05
CA ILE A 238 18.99 -4.52 33.09
C ILE A 238 18.14 -5.70 32.65
N SER A 239 18.52 -6.42 31.58
CA SER A 239 17.82 -7.62 31.12
C SER A 239 17.72 -8.67 32.21
N ASP A 240 18.86 -8.98 32.89
CA ASP A 240 18.93 -9.98 33.96
C ASP A 240 18.09 -9.54 35.16
N PHE A 241 18.15 -8.24 35.52
CA PHE A 241 17.36 -7.69 36.62
C PHE A 241 15.85 -7.82 36.36
N VAL A 242 15.36 -7.39 35.21
CA VAL A 242 13.91 -7.43 34.94
C VAL A 242 13.41 -8.85 34.76
N LYS A 243 14.20 -9.77 34.19
CA LYS A 243 13.90 -11.20 34.12
C LYS A 243 13.78 -11.82 35.51
N THR A 244 14.78 -11.56 36.39
CA THR A 244 14.82 -12.19 37.72
C THR A 244 13.74 -11.64 38.63
N LYS A 245 13.54 -10.31 38.62
CA LYS A 245 12.66 -9.65 39.58
C LYS A 245 11.20 -9.56 39.16
N TYR A 246 10.92 -9.47 37.87
CA TYR A 246 9.59 -9.21 37.35
C TYR A 246 9.10 -10.27 36.38
N ASP A 247 9.88 -11.33 36.14
CA ASP A 247 9.58 -12.39 35.16
C ASP A 247 9.28 -11.81 33.77
N TYR A 248 9.96 -10.70 33.41
CA TYR A 248 9.79 -10.02 32.16
C TYR A 248 10.99 -10.17 31.25
N ASP A 249 10.82 -10.71 30.04
CA ASP A 249 11.86 -10.72 29.01
C ASP A 249 11.76 -9.44 28.15
N PRO A 250 12.74 -8.53 28.21
CA PRO A 250 12.73 -7.31 27.41
C PRO A 250 13.07 -7.55 25.92
N GLY A 251 13.43 -8.77 25.56
CA GLY A 251 13.80 -9.13 24.19
C GLY A 251 15.27 -8.89 23.85
N GLN A 252 15.57 -8.98 22.58
CA GLN A 252 16.92 -8.83 22.04
C GLN A 252 17.45 -7.41 22.24
N TYR A 253 18.74 -7.29 22.45
CA TYR A 253 19.50 -6.03 22.44
C TYR A 253 20.79 -6.13 21.60
N GLU A 254 21.06 -7.30 21.03
CA GLU A 254 22.11 -7.59 20.05
C GLU A 254 21.55 -8.53 19.00
N ASN A 255 22.13 -8.55 17.79
CA ASN A 255 21.79 -9.47 16.72
C ASN A 255 20.28 -9.49 16.39
N PHE A 256 19.71 -8.31 16.19
CA PHE A 256 18.30 -8.18 15.87
C PHE A 256 17.95 -8.94 14.58
N ASN A 257 16.82 -9.62 14.62
CA ASN A 257 16.24 -10.22 13.42
C ASN A 257 15.83 -9.13 12.40
N ASN A 258 15.79 -9.50 11.14
CA ASN A 258 15.19 -8.66 10.11
C ASN A 258 13.72 -8.38 10.44
N PHE A 259 13.26 -7.21 10.09
CA PHE A 259 11.86 -6.86 10.14
C PHE A 259 11.13 -7.53 9.00
N GLN A 260 9.98 -8.11 9.33
CA GLN A 260 9.11 -8.77 8.39
C GLN A 260 7.93 -7.87 8.03
N SER A 261 7.54 -7.93 6.77
CA SER A 261 6.30 -7.34 6.28
C SER A 261 5.60 -8.38 5.42
N ASP A 262 4.48 -8.88 5.93
CA ASP A 262 3.70 -9.94 5.28
C ASP A 262 2.35 -9.38 4.88
N ASN A 263 1.95 -9.62 3.64
CA ASN A 263 0.62 -9.21 3.20
C ASN A 263 -0.01 -10.21 2.24
N TRP A 264 -1.35 -10.19 2.22
CA TRP A 264 -2.13 -10.89 1.21
C TRP A 264 -3.25 -9.98 0.70
N LYS A 265 -3.62 -10.19 -0.55
CA LYS A 265 -4.66 -9.45 -1.26
C LYS A 265 -5.57 -10.42 -1.98
N LEU A 266 -6.86 -10.18 -1.89
CA LEU A 266 -7.88 -10.95 -2.59
C LEU A 266 -8.87 -10.00 -3.24
N MET A 267 -9.16 -10.21 -4.52
CA MET A 267 -10.18 -9.47 -5.24
C MET A 267 -11.07 -10.44 -6.03
N ALA A 268 -12.37 -10.22 -5.97
CA ALA A 268 -13.37 -10.92 -6.75
C ALA A 268 -14.34 -9.92 -7.38
N ARG A 269 -14.67 -10.15 -8.64
CA ARG A 269 -15.62 -9.33 -9.39
C ARG A 269 -16.57 -10.20 -10.17
N ILE A 270 -17.84 -9.83 -10.19
CA ILE A 270 -18.89 -10.43 -10.99
C ILE A 270 -19.55 -9.31 -11.80
N ASP A 271 -19.63 -9.50 -13.10
CA ASP A 271 -20.34 -8.62 -14.04
C ASP A 271 -21.52 -9.38 -14.62
N TRP A 272 -22.74 -8.90 -14.38
CA TRP A 272 -23.96 -9.51 -14.84
C TRP A 272 -24.74 -8.57 -15.77
N ASN A 273 -24.81 -8.91 -17.03
CA ASN A 273 -25.71 -8.29 -18.00
C ASN A 273 -27.11 -8.88 -17.79
N ILE A 274 -27.89 -8.28 -16.89
CA ILE A 274 -29.26 -8.75 -16.53
C ILE A 274 -30.14 -8.67 -17.78
N HIS A 275 -30.06 -7.53 -18.48
CA HIS A 275 -30.75 -7.23 -19.73
C HIS A 275 -29.86 -6.30 -20.56
N GLN A 276 -30.17 -6.08 -21.83
CA GLN A 276 -29.43 -5.17 -22.72
C GLN A 276 -29.25 -3.76 -22.12
N ASN A 277 -30.21 -3.34 -21.30
CA ASN A 277 -30.26 -2.02 -20.68
C ASN A 277 -29.87 -2.00 -19.19
N HIS A 278 -29.58 -3.15 -18.59
CA HIS A 278 -29.29 -3.27 -17.17
C HIS A 278 -28.07 -4.13 -16.91
N LYS A 279 -27.04 -3.53 -16.34
CA LYS A 279 -25.81 -4.22 -15.96
C LYS A 279 -25.59 -4.06 -14.45
N LEU A 280 -25.43 -5.17 -13.74
CA LEU A 280 -25.01 -5.22 -12.34
C LEU A 280 -23.55 -5.66 -12.26
N THR A 281 -22.76 -4.94 -11.50
CA THR A 281 -21.39 -5.33 -11.16
C THR A 281 -21.27 -5.40 -9.64
N VAL A 282 -20.76 -6.52 -9.13
CA VAL A 282 -20.45 -6.70 -7.71
C VAL A 282 -18.96 -6.95 -7.58
N ARG A 283 -18.32 -6.27 -6.64
CA ARG A 283 -16.88 -6.35 -6.38
C ARG A 283 -16.64 -6.57 -4.90
N PHE A 284 -15.69 -7.42 -4.62
CA PHE A 284 -15.15 -7.66 -3.28
C PHE A 284 -13.64 -7.46 -3.34
N ASN A 285 -13.08 -6.74 -2.37
CA ASN A 285 -11.64 -6.58 -2.21
C ASN A 285 -11.28 -6.72 -0.74
N SER A 286 -10.23 -7.47 -0.44
CA SER A 286 -9.70 -7.60 0.92
C SER A 286 -8.18 -7.63 0.89
N VAL A 287 -7.58 -6.87 1.80
CA VAL A 287 -6.14 -6.76 2.01
C VAL A 287 -5.86 -6.88 3.49
N SER A 288 -4.86 -7.65 3.85
CA SER A 288 -4.30 -7.67 5.20
C SER A 288 -2.79 -7.58 5.12
N SER A 289 -2.20 -6.72 5.94
CA SER A 289 -0.75 -6.63 6.11
C SER A 289 -0.37 -6.58 7.57
N GLU A 290 0.81 -7.13 7.87
CA GLU A 290 1.47 -7.07 9.17
C GLU A 290 2.91 -6.61 8.95
N ASP A 291 3.31 -5.54 9.62
CA ASP A 291 4.62 -4.92 9.46
C ASP A 291 5.31 -4.77 10.81
N ASP A 292 6.55 -5.22 10.91
CA ASP A 292 7.41 -4.93 12.05
C ASP A 292 7.83 -3.46 12.05
N ARG A 293 7.79 -2.80 13.22
CA ARG A 293 8.12 -1.40 13.39
C ARG A 293 9.03 -1.18 14.60
N GLU A 294 9.95 -0.22 14.47
CA GLU A 294 10.73 0.26 15.59
C GLU A 294 9.86 1.01 16.59
N VAL A 295 10.24 0.96 17.85
CA VAL A 295 9.64 1.76 18.93
C VAL A 295 9.57 3.23 18.56
N SER A 296 8.44 3.89 18.86
CA SER A 296 8.21 5.27 18.47
C SER A 296 9.21 6.23 19.16
N ALA A 297 9.89 7.03 18.37
CA ALA A 297 10.75 8.10 18.87
C ALA A 297 9.97 9.24 19.53
N LYS A 298 8.68 9.40 19.16
CA LYS A 298 7.83 10.53 19.60
C LYS A 298 7.21 10.32 20.99
N SER A 299 7.40 9.17 21.61
CA SER A 299 6.86 8.84 22.93
C SER A 299 7.72 9.34 24.11
N THR A 300 8.69 10.21 23.86
CA THR A 300 9.53 10.78 24.93
C THR A 300 8.90 12.05 25.51
N ILE A 301 8.96 12.18 26.84
CA ILE A 301 8.48 13.37 27.58
C ILE A 301 9.49 14.52 27.48
N ILE A 302 10.77 14.21 27.26
CA ILE A 302 11.84 15.20 27.17
C ILE A 302 12.06 15.54 25.70
N THR A 303 11.79 16.77 25.34
CA THR A 303 12.06 17.36 24.02
C THR A 303 13.55 17.56 23.79
N SER A 304 14.32 16.47 23.78
CA SER A 304 15.68 16.48 23.25
C SER A 304 15.61 16.40 21.73
N THR A 305 16.40 17.21 21.06
CA THR A 305 16.48 17.31 19.60
C THR A 305 16.88 15.99 18.90
N ASN A 306 17.27 14.95 19.65
CA ASN A 306 17.71 13.64 19.16
C ASN A 306 17.02 12.50 19.92
N SER A 307 15.72 12.44 19.89
CA SER A 307 14.90 11.43 20.58
C SER A 307 14.83 10.09 19.81
N ASN A 308 15.90 9.69 19.14
CA ASN A 308 15.94 8.42 18.44
C ASN A 308 16.28 7.30 19.44
N ARG A 309 15.37 6.36 19.65
CA ARG A 309 15.52 5.25 20.60
C ARG A 309 16.49 4.15 20.13
N TYR A 310 16.84 4.16 18.87
CA TYR A 310 17.97 3.46 18.27
C TYR A 310 18.87 4.48 17.60
N GLY A 311 19.87 4.95 18.29
CA GLY A 311 20.72 6.02 17.80
C GLY A 311 22.00 6.18 18.61
N LEU A 312 22.70 7.28 18.38
CA LEU A 312 23.95 7.56 19.05
C LEU A 312 23.79 7.63 20.59
N ASP A 313 22.72 8.30 21.06
CA ASP A 313 22.52 8.58 22.49
C ASP A 313 21.77 7.47 23.23
N ALA A 314 20.94 6.67 22.55
CA ALA A 314 20.05 5.70 23.19
C ALA A 314 19.92 4.38 22.42
N PHE A 315 19.57 3.33 23.15
CA PHE A 315 19.30 2.02 22.62
C PHE A 315 18.08 1.38 23.30
N SER A 316 17.29 0.62 22.55
CA SER A 316 16.08 -0.03 23.06
C SER A 316 16.18 -1.54 22.99
N PHE A 317 15.46 -2.20 23.88
CA PHE A 317 15.25 -3.65 23.80
C PHE A 317 14.24 -4.00 22.70
N GLY A 318 14.36 -5.22 22.17
CA GLY A 318 13.57 -5.69 21.02
C GLY A 318 12.07 -5.74 21.26
N ASN A 319 11.63 -6.05 22.47
CA ASN A 319 10.22 -6.12 22.82
C ASN A 319 9.56 -4.74 23.02
N SER A 320 10.34 -3.66 22.97
CA SER A 320 9.80 -2.30 22.83
C SER A 320 9.37 -1.96 21.39
N ASN A 321 9.77 -2.76 20.41
CA ASN A 321 9.26 -2.65 19.05
C ASN A 321 7.82 -3.20 18.98
N TYR A 322 7.09 -2.88 17.92
CA TYR A 322 5.71 -3.28 17.75
C TYR A 322 5.44 -3.82 16.34
N LYS A 323 4.29 -4.43 16.16
CA LYS A 323 3.74 -4.77 14.85
C LYS A 323 2.61 -3.81 14.50
N MET A 324 2.52 -3.45 13.23
CA MET A 324 1.39 -2.74 12.67
C MET A 324 0.59 -3.71 11.81
N LYS A 325 -0.67 -3.92 12.18
CA LYS A 325 -1.60 -4.74 11.42
C LYS A 325 -2.66 -3.84 10.79
N ASN A 326 -2.80 -3.96 9.48
CA ASN A 326 -3.75 -3.22 8.70
C ASN A 326 -4.66 -4.18 7.93
N VAL A 327 -5.97 -4.03 8.07
CA VAL A 327 -6.97 -4.81 7.35
C VAL A 327 -7.91 -3.87 6.63
N VAL A 328 -8.13 -4.11 5.36
CA VAL A 328 -9.12 -3.40 4.55
C VAL A 328 -10.00 -4.42 3.85
N THR A 329 -11.30 -4.29 4.02
CA THR A 329 -12.26 -5.11 3.28
C THR A 329 -13.34 -4.20 2.71
N SER A 330 -13.61 -4.33 1.42
CA SER A 330 -14.68 -3.57 0.77
C SER A 330 -15.58 -4.45 -0.09
N ILE A 331 -16.83 -4.07 -0.14
CA ILE A 331 -17.81 -4.61 -1.08
C ILE A 331 -18.47 -3.45 -1.81
N THR A 332 -18.60 -3.58 -3.12
CA THR A 332 -19.18 -2.55 -3.99
C THR A 332 -20.20 -3.19 -4.92
N GLY A 333 -21.40 -2.64 -4.94
CA GLY A 333 -22.45 -2.96 -5.91
C GLY A 333 -22.71 -1.77 -6.83
N GLU A 334 -22.70 -1.98 -8.13
CA GLU A 334 -22.95 -0.96 -9.13
C GLU A 334 -24.03 -1.45 -10.10
N LEU A 335 -25.14 -0.73 -10.17
CA LEU A 335 -26.22 -1.00 -11.12
C LEU A 335 -26.30 0.14 -12.13
N ASN A 336 -25.98 -0.17 -13.38
CA ASN A 336 -26.16 0.73 -14.52
C ASN A 336 -27.45 0.36 -15.23
N SER A 337 -28.37 1.33 -15.37
CA SER A 337 -29.67 1.14 -15.99
C SER A 337 -29.94 2.22 -17.02
N ARG A 338 -30.32 1.80 -18.21
CA ARG A 338 -30.79 2.69 -19.28
C ARG A 338 -32.29 2.48 -19.47
N PHE A 339 -33.09 3.41 -18.98
CA PHE A 339 -34.56 3.30 -19.08
C PHE A 339 -35.10 3.81 -20.40
N SER A 340 -34.40 4.75 -21.02
CA SER A 340 -34.72 5.26 -22.36
C SER A 340 -33.46 5.83 -23.02
N ASN A 341 -33.59 6.37 -24.23
CA ASN A 341 -32.48 7.03 -24.92
C ASN A 341 -31.97 8.28 -24.17
N ASN A 342 -32.82 8.89 -23.36
CA ASN A 342 -32.53 10.14 -22.65
C ASN A 342 -32.42 9.96 -21.13
N VAL A 343 -32.74 8.77 -20.60
CA VAL A 343 -32.73 8.52 -19.15
C VAL A 343 -31.84 7.34 -18.83
N GLN A 344 -30.73 7.65 -18.15
CA GLN A 344 -29.78 6.67 -17.65
C GLN A 344 -29.61 6.88 -16.14
N ASN A 345 -29.42 5.79 -15.41
CA ASN A 345 -29.14 5.82 -13.98
C ASN A 345 -27.92 4.94 -13.68
N LYS A 346 -27.08 5.43 -12.80
CA LYS A 346 -26.00 4.66 -12.18
C LYS A 346 -26.21 4.71 -10.67
N LEU A 347 -26.48 3.56 -10.07
CA LEU A 347 -26.54 3.40 -8.62
C LEU A 347 -25.27 2.71 -8.17
N LEU A 348 -24.54 3.33 -7.26
CA LEU A 348 -23.32 2.79 -6.66
C LEU A 348 -23.49 2.73 -5.14
N ALA A 349 -23.41 1.53 -4.58
CA ALA A 349 -23.40 1.29 -3.16
C ALA A 349 -22.06 0.67 -2.75
N THR A 350 -21.38 1.26 -1.76
CA THR A 350 -20.09 0.76 -1.27
C THR A 350 -20.10 0.64 0.24
N TYR A 351 -19.45 -0.40 0.74
CA TYR A 351 -19.11 -0.55 2.15
C TYR A 351 -17.63 -0.89 2.26
N THR A 352 -16.89 -0.14 3.06
CA THR A 352 -15.47 -0.35 3.31
C THR A 352 -15.23 -0.40 4.82
N HIS A 353 -14.60 -1.48 5.26
CA HIS A 353 -14.11 -1.68 6.62
C HIS A 353 -12.59 -1.56 6.62
N ILE A 354 -12.06 -0.66 7.45
CA ILE A 354 -10.62 -0.43 7.64
C ILE A 354 -10.33 -0.61 9.12
N SER A 355 -9.35 -1.45 9.44
CA SER A 355 -8.89 -1.67 10.82
C SER A 355 -7.37 -1.58 10.86
N ASP A 356 -6.87 -0.63 11.64
CA ASP A 356 -5.46 -0.47 11.95
C ASP A 356 -5.24 -0.82 13.42
N THR A 357 -4.32 -1.73 13.69
CA THR A 357 -4.01 -2.19 15.05
C THR A 357 -2.52 -2.15 15.29
N ARG A 358 -2.10 -1.66 16.45
CA ARG A 358 -0.74 -1.84 16.94
C ARG A 358 -0.70 -3.01 17.90
N GLU A 359 0.18 -3.96 17.61
CA GLU A 359 0.39 -5.16 18.42
C GLU A 359 1.77 -5.14 19.07
N GLN A 360 1.84 -5.45 20.35
CA GLN A 360 3.11 -5.55 21.06
C GLN A 360 3.86 -6.84 20.70
N LYS A 361 5.18 -6.82 20.83
CA LYS A 361 6.04 -7.98 20.55
C LYS A 361 6.30 -8.88 21.75
N GLY A 362 6.13 -8.40 22.95
CA GLY A 362 6.36 -9.14 24.18
C GLY A 362 5.14 -9.16 25.10
N SER A 363 5.33 -9.65 26.32
CA SER A 363 4.33 -9.53 27.38
C SER A 363 4.19 -8.08 27.85
N ASP A 364 3.03 -7.77 28.45
CA ASP A 364 2.79 -6.44 29.01
C ASP A 364 3.80 -6.08 30.09
N PHE A 365 4.42 -4.94 29.94
CA PHE A 365 5.33 -4.38 30.93
C PHE A 365 5.31 -2.85 30.83
N PRO A 366 5.45 -2.12 31.96
CA PRO A 366 5.53 -0.67 31.92
C PRO A 366 6.61 -0.18 30.95
N PHE A 367 6.28 0.84 30.17
CA PHE A 367 7.24 1.50 29.30
C PHE A 367 8.20 2.34 30.12
N VAL A 368 9.49 2.02 30.08
CA VAL A 368 10.52 2.62 30.92
C VAL A 368 11.63 3.22 30.07
N ASP A 369 11.91 4.49 30.27
CA ASP A 369 13.09 5.19 29.75
C ASP A 369 14.10 5.43 30.89
N ILE A 370 15.31 4.94 30.70
CA ILE A 370 16.43 5.15 31.59
C ILE A 370 17.30 6.24 31.00
N TYR A 371 17.64 7.21 31.83
CA TYR A 371 18.48 8.36 31.48
C TYR A 371 19.88 8.23 32.13
N LYS A 372 20.90 8.65 31.38
CA LYS A 372 22.29 8.76 31.84
C LYS A 372 22.83 10.09 31.34
N ASP A 373 23.39 10.87 32.25
CA ASP A 373 23.96 12.21 31.98
C ASP A 373 22.93 13.16 31.34
N GLY A 374 21.68 13.12 31.81
CA GLY A 374 20.59 13.99 31.33
C GLY A 374 20.04 13.64 29.96
N LYS A 375 20.55 12.58 29.33
CA LYS A 375 20.08 12.09 28.02
C LYS A 375 19.45 10.73 28.15
N GLN A 376 18.48 10.43 27.28
CA GLN A 376 17.94 9.10 27.14
C GLN A 376 19.06 8.10 26.84
N TYR A 377 18.99 6.91 27.43
CA TYR A 377 20.04 5.92 27.37
C TYR A 377 19.55 4.53 27.01
N ILE A 378 18.57 3.98 27.77
CA ILE A 378 17.98 2.67 27.51
C ILE A 378 16.46 2.77 27.57
N THR A 379 15.78 2.07 26.65
CA THR A 379 14.32 1.92 26.64
C THR A 379 13.95 0.45 26.72
N LEU A 380 12.97 0.11 27.57
CA LEU A 380 12.38 -1.22 27.68
C LEU A 380 10.88 -1.14 27.98
N GLY A 381 10.19 -2.26 27.84
CA GLY A 381 8.76 -2.37 28.10
C GLY A 381 7.89 -2.24 26.85
N THR A 382 6.59 -2.35 27.05
CA THR A 382 5.60 -2.26 25.98
C THR A 382 5.55 -0.85 25.40
N GLU A 383 5.67 -0.72 24.08
CA GLU A 383 5.60 0.57 23.38
C GLU A 383 4.36 1.35 23.79
N VAL A 384 4.52 2.63 24.15
CA VAL A 384 3.51 3.43 24.85
C VAL A 384 2.20 3.63 24.07
N PHE A 385 2.26 3.61 22.74
CA PHE A 385 1.08 3.76 21.88
C PHE A 385 0.46 2.43 21.47
N THR A 386 0.98 1.29 21.93
CA THR A 386 0.53 -0.04 21.52
C THR A 386 -0.69 -0.55 22.32
N PRO A 387 -0.76 -0.37 23.65
CA PRO A 387 -1.84 -0.97 24.44
C PRO A 387 -3.23 -0.49 23.99
N ASN A 388 -4.09 -1.44 23.58
CA ASN A 388 -5.46 -1.18 23.12
C ASN A 388 -5.58 -0.16 21.98
N ASN A 389 -4.54 0.00 21.17
CA ASN A 389 -4.53 0.97 20.09
C ASN A 389 -5.01 0.34 18.79
N GLN A 390 -6.33 0.39 18.61
CA GLN A 390 -7.00 -0.03 17.39
C GLN A 390 -7.91 1.09 16.88
N VAL A 391 -7.80 1.39 15.60
CA VAL A 391 -8.69 2.30 14.89
C VAL A 391 -9.52 1.49 13.90
N ILE A 392 -10.83 1.56 14.04
CA ILE A 392 -11.79 0.94 13.11
C ILE A 392 -12.56 2.06 12.42
N ASN A 393 -12.55 2.02 11.10
CA ASN A 393 -13.30 2.94 10.26
C ASN A 393 -14.23 2.16 9.33
N ASN A 394 -15.55 2.40 9.44
CA ASN A 394 -16.56 1.82 8.57
C ASN A 394 -17.16 2.93 7.71
N VAL A 395 -16.98 2.82 6.41
CA VAL A 395 -17.48 3.80 5.45
C VAL A 395 -18.57 3.17 4.60
N PHE A 396 -19.75 3.76 4.62
CA PHE A 396 -20.84 3.43 3.71
C PHE A 396 -21.08 4.61 2.78
N SER A 397 -21.18 4.36 1.48
CA SER A 397 -21.50 5.37 0.48
C SER A 397 -22.56 4.86 -0.48
N LEU A 398 -23.49 5.74 -0.81
CA LEU A 398 -24.54 5.53 -1.82
C LEU A 398 -24.53 6.73 -2.76
N VAL A 399 -24.35 6.47 -4.04
CA VAL A 399 -24.27 7.49 -5.10
C VAL A 399 -25.21 7.15 -6.24
#